data_ffd37ef2dc44b7f2f823cf00396715b2
#
_entry.id   ffd37ef2dc44b7f2f823cf00396715b2
#
_cell.length_a   1.000
_cell.length_b   1.000
_cell.length_c   1.000
_cell.angle_alpha   90.00
_cell.angle_beta   90.00
_cell.angle_gamma   90.00
#
_symmetry.space_group_name_H-M   'P 1'
#
loop_
_entity.id
_entity.type
_entity.pdbx_description
1 polymer ?
#
loop_
_entity_poly.entity_id
_entity_poly.type
_entity_poly.pdbx_seq_one_letter_code
_entity_poly.pdbx_strand_id
1 'polypeptide(L)'
;MMHSLLLLAALTGPGQANGLTLTDARLTYGLLGPKRDSAKFLPGDTVFLAYAIDGATAGPDGKVQYTIALEVAGPGGKSIFRQPPQDEEVVNSLGGNRLPGYARVQIGLEQAPGEYTLKVTVTDRASKKTASLEQKVEVLPKAFGLVQLTLSADPQGKVPAGALGVGQSLYVNSHVVGFQRGPAGQPNVALELRVLDEGGKPTLASPLTGRIDKGVPPKDPVLPGEFLVSLNRPGKFTVELKATDEVANKSVTQSFPITVHETK
;
A
#
# COMPACT_ATOMS: atom_id res chain seq x y z
N MET A 1 -61.49 -33.70 7.10
CA MET A 1 -61.07 -32.45 6.41
C MET A 1 -59.75 -32.00 7.05
N MET A 2 -58.63 -32.29 6.39
CA MET A 2 -57.31 -31.88 6.84
C MET A 2 -56.92 -30.59 6.08
N HIS A 3 -56.69 -29.52 6.80
CA HIS A 3 -56.20 -28.27 6.24
C HIS A 3 -54.67 -28.30 6.29
N SER A 4 -54.01 -28.44 5.15
CA SER A 4 -52.55 -28.26 5.03
C SER A 4 -52.23 -26.76 5.07
N LEU A 5 -51.49 -26.34 6.08
CA LEU A 5 -50.90 -25.02 6.17
C LEU A 5 -49.53 -25.04 5.41
N LEU A 6 -49.46 -24.38 4.27
CA LEU A 6 -48.20 -24.13 3.58
C LEU A 6 -47.48 -22.99 4.31
N LEU A 7 -46.35 -23.29 4.94
CA LEU A 7 -45.42 -22.29 5.48
C LEU A 7 -44.54 -21.78 4.36
N LEU A 8 -44.77 -20.56 3.93
CA LEU A 8 -43.87 -19.87 2.97
C LEU A 8 -42.65 -19.34 3.75
N ALA A 9 -41.52 -20.00 3.66
CA ALA A 9 -40.26 -19.50 4.19
C ALA A 9 -39.74 -18.38 3.28
N ALA A 10 -39.83 -17.14 3.72
CA ALA A 10 -39.20 -16.00 3.09
C ALA A 10 -37.69 -16.16 3.27
N LEU A 11 -36.97 -16.43 2.18
CA LEU A 11 -35.53 -16.33 2.07
C LEU A 11 -35.14 -14.84 2.18
N THR A 12 -34.80 -14.40 3.38
CA THR A 12 -34.13 -13.13 3.57
C THR A 12 -32.70 -13.30 3.05
N GLY A 13 -32.44 -12.82 1.84
CA GLY A 13 -31.11 -12.62 1.31
C GLY A 13 -30.30 -11.71 2.26
N PRO A 14 -28.94 -11.75 2.19
CA PRO A 14 -28.11 -10.91 3.04
C PRO A 14 -28.54 -9.45 2.86
N GLY A 15 -29.00 -8.83 3.95
CA GLY A 15 -29.52 -7.47 3.96
C GLY A 15 -28.44 -6.52 3.41
N GLN A 16 -28.74 -5.86 2.30
CA GLN A 16 -27.95 -4.73 1.83
C GLN A 16 -27.89 -3.71 2.96
N ALA A 17 -26.69 -3.43 3.45
CA ALA A 17 -26.47 -2.30 4.36
C ALA A 17 -26.96 -1.03 3.65
N ASN A 18 -28.10 -0.49 4.07
CA ASN A 18 -28.78 0.65 3.45
C ASN A 18 -28.06 1.99 3.74
N GLY A 19 -26.72 2.04 3.65
CA GLY A 19 -25.97 3.25 3.94
C GLY A 19 -24.58 3.26 3.33
N LEU A 20 -24.04 4.46 3.12
CA LEU A 20 -22.64 4.65 2.75
C LEU A 20 -21.76 4.15 3.90
N THR A 21 -20.78 3.31 3.59
CA THR A 21 -19.79 2.80 4.56
C THR A 21 -18.42 2.69 3.93
N LEU A 22 -17.36 2.79 4.74
CA LEU A 22 -15.98 2.54 4.33
C LEU A 22 -15.52 1.23 5.00
N THR A 23 -15.16 0.24 4.18
CA THR A 23 -14.86 -1.13 4.63
C THR A 23 -13.51 -1.60 4.10
N ASP A 24 -13.05 -2.78 4.53
CA ASP A 24 -11.82 -3.44 4.06
C ASP A 24 -10.57 -2.55 4.11
N ALA A 25 -10.50 -1.67 5.10
CA ALA A 25 -9.35 -0.79 5.30
C ALA A 25 -8.09 -1.61 5.58
N ARG A 26 -7.03 -1.36 4.79
CA ARG A 26 -5.75 -2.03 4.94
C ARG A 26 -4.59 -1.16 4.48
N LEU A 27 -3.48 -1.25 5.17
CA LEU A 27 -2.21 -0.69 4.71
C LEU A 27 -1.63 -1.57 3.60
N THR A 28 -0.98 -0.96 2.60
CA THR A 28 -0.41 -1.67 1.45
C THR A 28 0.99 -1.18 1.11
N TYR A 29 1.75 -2.03 0.42
CA TYR A 29 3.03 -1.66 -0.20
C TYR A 29 2.75 -1.03 -1.58
N GLY A 30 2.58 0.28 -1.61
CA GLY A 30 2.18 1.01 -2.80
C GLY A 30 0.68 0.93 -3.10
N LEU A 31 0.29 1.58 -4.21
CA LEU A 31 -1.08 1.70 -4.67
C LEU A 31 -1.62 0.37 -5.15
N LEU A 32 -2.09 -0.48 -5.07
CA LEU A 32 -2.52 -1.82 -5.51
C LEU A 32 -1.58 -2.95 -5.04
N GLY A 33 -0.58 -2.62 -4.23
CA GLY A 33 0.37 -3.60 -3.74
C GLY A 33 -0.21 -4.54 -2.68
N PRO A 34 0.58 -5.54 -2.24
CA PRO A 34 0.18 -6.47 -1.20
C PRO A 34 -0.05 -5.77 0.14
N LYS A 35 -0.81 -6.43 1.00
CA LYS A 35 -1.07 -5.94 2.36
C LYS A 35 0.24 -5.77 3.13
N ARG A 36 0.35 -4.65 3.85
CA ARG A 36 1.40 -4.37 4.82
C ARG A 36 0.84 -4.64 6.22
N ASP A 37 1.38 -5.64 6.91
CA ASP A 37 0.88 -6.02 8.24
C ASP A 37 1.33 -5.07 9.34
N SER A 38 2.49 -4.42 9.16
CA SER A 38 3.00 -3.45 10.12
C SER A 38 2.46 -2.05 9.86
N ALA A 39 1.90 -1.43 10.89
CA ALA A 39 1.51 -0.01 10.87
C ALA A 39 2.66 0.92 11.35
N LYS A 40 3.92 0.43 11.35
CA LYS A 40 5.11 1.20 11.74
C LYS A 40 5.84 1.69 10.50
N PHE A 41 6.24 2.94 10.51
CA PHE A 41 6.85 3.64 9.38
C PHE A 41 8.09 4.43 9.85
N LEU A 42 9.11 4.47 9.03
CA LEU A 42 10.24 5.38 9.23
C LEU A 42 9.94 6.76 8.61
N PRO A 43 10.58 7.82 9.10
CA PRO A 43 10.62 9.10 8.38
C PRO A 43 11.14 8.89 6.95
N GLY A 44 10.46 9.51 5.97
CA GLY A 44 10.71 9.32 4.54
C GLY A 44 9.85 8.25 3.88
N ASP A 45 9.09 7.45 4.63
CA ASP A 45 8.18 6.43 4.08
C ASP A 45 6.85 7.05 3.57
N THR A 46 6.04 6.26 2.91
CA THR A 46 4.71 6.64 2.46
C THR A 46 3.68 5.65 2.99
N VAL A 47 2.65 6.17 3.63
CA VAL A 47 1.47 5.40 4.03
C VAL A 47 0.54 5.30 2.83
N PHE A 48 0.22 4.08 2.42
CA PHE A 48 -0.84 3.76 1.48
C PHE A 48 -1.95 3.05 2.23
N LEU A 49 -3.14 3.61 2.22
CA LEU A 49 -4.33 3.07 2.84
C LEU A 49 -5.36 2.76 1.75
N ALA A 50 -5.61 1.48 1.51
CA ALA A 50 -6.65 1.01 0.62
C ALA A 50 -7.91 0.69 1.43
N TYR A 51 -9.08 0.99 0.86
CA TYR A 51 -10.40 0.70 1.47
C TYR A 51 -11.44 0.53 0.37
N ALA A 52 -12.64 0.12 0.73
CA ALA A 52 -13.78 0.11 -0.17
C ALA A 52 -14.81 1.15 0.27
N ILE A 53 -15.46 1.76 -0.69
CA ILE A 53 -16.62 2.64 -0.51
C ILE A 53 -17.83 1.82 -0.91
N ASP A 54 -18.64 1.40 0.06
CA ASP A 54 -19.85 0.61 -0.15
C ASP A 54 -21.09 1.47 0.01
N GLY A 55 -22.13 1.19 -0.80
CA GLY A 55 -23.40 1.86 -0.72
C GLY A 55 -23.44 3.28 -1.30
N ALA A 56 -22.46 3.65 -2.12
CA ALA A 56 -22.50 4.89 -2.89
C ALA A 56 -23.60 4.84 -3.96
N THR A 57 -24.26 5.98 -4.21
CA THR A 57 -25.40 6.08 -5.13
C THR A 57 -24.90 6.25 -6.56
N ALA A 58 -25.15 5.26 -7.42
CA ALA A 58 -24.90 5.36 -8.84
C ALA A 58 -26.12 5.93 -9.57
N GLY A 59 -25.88 6.85 -10.50
CA GLY A 59 -26.89 7.33 -11.46
C GLY A 59 -27.24 6.26 -12.49
N PRO A 60 -28.25 6.52 -13.35
CA PRO A 60 -28.66 5.58 -14.39
C PRO A 60 -27.58 5.34 -15.46
N ASP A 61 -26.61 6.23 -15.58
CA ASP A 61 -25.42 6.13 -16.44
C ASP A 61 -24.22 5.47 -15.75
N GLY A 62 -24.40 4.93 -14.55
CA GLY A 62 -23.35 4.31 -13.75
C GLY A 62 -22.40 5.31 -13.05
N LYS A 63 -22.63 6.62 -13.20
CA LYS A 63 -21.82 7.64 -12.54
C LYS A 63 -22.08 7.69 -11.04
N VAL A 64 -21.00 7.72 -10.27
CA VAL A 64 -21.01 7.97 -8.84
C VAL A 64 -20.24 9.26 -8.58
N GLN A 65 -20.88 10.21 -7.90
CA GLN A 65 -20.27 11.48 -7.51
C GLN A 65 -20.14 11.54 -5.99
N TYR A 66 -18.95 11.77 -5.51
CA TYR A 66 -18.67 11.88 -4.08
C TYR A 66 -17.60 12.93 -3.81
N THR A 67 -17.47 13.34 -2.56
CA THR A 67 -16.31 14.11 -2.11
C THR A 67 -15.45 13.25 -1.21
N ILE A 68 -14.14 13.45 -1.25
CA ILE A 68 -13.18 12.83 -0.36
C ILE A 68 -12.37 13.89 0.38
N ALA A 69 -12.21 13.73 1.68
CA ALA A 69 -11.36 14.55 2.52
C ALA A 69 -10.40 13.65 3.32
N LEU A 70 -9.19 14.13 3.54
CA LEU A 70 -8.18 13.45 4.35
C LEU A 70 -7.65 14.41 5.43
N GLU A 71 -7.62 13.93 6.65
CA GLU A 71 -7.01 14.61 7.78
C GLU A 71 -5.97 13.71 8.44
N VAL A 72 -4.85 14.29 8.86
CA VAL A 72 -3.83 13.59 9.66
C VAL A 72 -3.68 14.34 10.98
N ALA A 73 -3.94 13.62 12.07
CA ALA A 73 -3.65 14.09 13.42
C ALA A 73 -2.32 13.50 13.89
N GLY A 74 -1.49 14.34 14.48
CA GLY A 74 -0.21 13.96 15.09
C GLY A 74 -0.35 13.48 16.52
N PRO A 75 0.77 13.22 17.20
CA PRO A 75 0.79 12.89 18.61
C PRO A 75 0.02 13.92 19.44
N GLY A 76 -0.84 13.43 20.34
CA GLY A 76 -1.74 14.29 21.13
C GLY A 76 -3.01 14.74 20.42
N GLY A 77 -3.31 14.21 19.22
CA GLY A 77 -4.58 14.43 18.50
C GLY A 77 -4.68 15.75 17.75
N LYS A 78 -3.61 16.56 17.71
CA LYS A 78 -3.62 17.83 16.96
C LYS A 78 -3.58 17.55 15.46
N SER A 79 -4.49 18.15 14.68
CA SER A 79 -4.46 18.12 13.23
C SER A 79 -3.18 18.83 12.70
N ILE A 80 -2.39 18.09 11.91
CA ILE A 80 -1.13 18.59 11.31
C ILE A 80 -1.22 18.71 9.79
N PHE A 81 -2.17 18.01 9.18
CA PHE A 81 -2.43 18.08 7.76
C PHE A 81 -3.92 17.89 7.51
N ARG A 82 -4.46 18.68 6.60
CA ARG A 82 -5.83 18.56 6.13
C ARG A 82 -5.89 18.85 4.64
N GLN A 83 -6.33 17.83 3.90
CA GLN A 83 -6.76 18.00 2.52
C GLN A 83 -8.25 18.34 2.54
N PRO A 84 -8.66 19.50 2.02
CA PRO A 84 -10.07 19.86 1.95
C PRO A 84 -10.85 18.87 1.08
N PRO A 85 -12.18 18.79 1.23
CA PRO A 85 -13.00 17.94 0.38
C PRO A 85 -12.75 18.21 -1.10
N GLN A 86 -12.45 17.16 -1.85
CA GLN A 86 -12.28 17.17 -3.30
C GLN A 86 -13.40 16.40 -3.95
N ASP A 87 -13.95 16.95 -5.00
CA ASP A 87 -15.00 16.33 -5.80
C ASP A 87 -14.39 15.26 -6.70
N GLU A 88 -14.98 14.06 -6.65
CA GLU A 88 -14.62 12.92 -7.47
C GLU A 88 -15.83 12.42 -8.24
N GLU A 89 -15.61 12.02 -9.49
CA GLU A 89 -16.60 11.34 -10.32
C GLU A 89 -15.97 10.08 -10.91
N VAL A 90 -16.63 8.95 -10.72
CA VAL A 90 -16.23 7.67 -11.32
C VAL A 90 -17.41 7.00 -12.00
N VAL A 91 -17.15 6.26 -13.06
CA VAL A 91 -18.17 5.42 -13.72
C VAL A 91 -17.98 3.98 -13.23
N ASN A 92 -19.01 3.46 -12.55
CA ASN A 92 -19.02 2.06 -12.10
C ASN A 92 -19.46 1.15 -13.25
N SER A 93 -18.56 0.94 -14.21
CA SER A 93 -18.84 0.25 -15.48
C SER A 93 -19.23 -1.22 -15.31
N LEU A 94 -18.85 -1.86 -14.20
CA LEU A 94 -19.21 -3.24 -13.89
C LEU A 94 -20.49 -3.36 -13.06
N GLY A 95 -21.12 -2.21 -12.73
CA GLY A 95 -22.30 -2.17 -11.86
C GLY A 95 -21.97 -2.42 -10.38
N GLY A 96 -23.03 -2.62 -9.59
CA GLY A 96 -22.92 -2.78 -8.15
C GLY A 96 -22.80 -1.42 -7.43
N ASN A 97 -22.52 -1.47 -6.13
CA ASN A 97 -22.49 -0.30 -5.24
C ASN A 97 -21.18 -0.17 -4.45
N ARG A 98 -20.11 -0.82 -4.93
CA ARG A 98 -18.79 -0.85 -4.30
C ARG A 98 -17.74 -0.22 -5.21
N LEU A 99 -16.97 0.73 -4.67
CA LEU A 99 -15.88 1.39 -5.36
C LEU A 99 -14.58 1.21 -4.58
N PRO A 100 -13.42 1.09 -5.26
CA PRO A 100 -12.13 1.15 -4.59
C PRO A 100 -11.82 2.58 -4.14
N GLY A 101 -11.29 2.72 -2.92
CA GLY A 101 -10.80 3.97 -2.35
C GLY A 101 -9.36 3.85 -1.91
N TYR A 102 -8.61 4.94 -2.02
CA TYR A 102 -7.21 5.01 -1.63
C TYR A 102 -6.90 6.35 -0.97
N ALA A 103 -6.07 6.31 0.08
CA ALA A 103 -5.42 7.50 0.63
C ALA A 103 -3.91 7.29 0.63
N ARG A 104 -3.17 8.36 0.35
CA ARG A 104 -1.71 8.38 0.35
C ARG A 104 -1.22 9.53 1.20
N VAL A 105 -0.32 9.24 2.15
CA VAL A 105 0.33 10.24 3.00
C VAL A 105 1.83 10.02 2.98
N GLN A 106 2.59 10.99 2.52
CA GLN A 106 4.04 10.96 2.60
C GLN A 106 4.50 11.46 3.96
N ILE A 107 5.33 10.68 4.63
CA ILE A 107 5.97 11.03 5.90
C ILE A 107 7.25 11.80 5.59
N GLY A 108 7.37 13.03 6.10
CA GLY A 108 8.59 13.82 5.93
C GLY A 108 9.81 13.16 6.57
N LEU A 109 11.00 13.43 6.04
CA LEU A 109 12.27 12.91 6.60
C LEU A 109 12.54 13.41 8.03
N GLU A 110 11.97 14.57 8.38
CA GLU A 110 12.09 15.20 9.70
C GLU A 110 10.84 14.98 10.57
N GLN A 111 9.93 14.09 10.16
CA GLN A 111 8.71 13.85 10.92
C GLN A 111 9.03 13.31 12.31
N ALA A 112 8.44 13.92 13.34
CA ALA A 112 8.62 13.50 14.72
C ALA A 112 8.07 12.08 14.95
N PRO A 113 8.72 11.26 15.78
CA PRO A 113 8.19 9.94 16.14
C PRO A 113 6.93 10.05 16.99
N GLY A 114 6.07 9.04 16.90
CA GLY A 114 4.84 8.95 17.67
C GLY A 114 3.67 8.34 16.90
N GLU A 115 2.50 8.29 17.54
CA GLU A 115 1.25 7.81 16.94
C GLU A 115 0.58 8.92 16.13
N TYR A 116 0.20 8.59 14.92
CA TYR A 116 -0.56 9.45 14.00
C TYR A 116 -1.85 8.75 13.61
N THR A 117 -2.90 9.53 13.40
CA THR A 117 -4.19 9.03 12.93
C THR A 117 -4.53 9.65 11.59
N LEU A 118 -4.73 8.80 10.59
CA LEU A 118 -5.28 9.19 9.29
C LEU A 118 -6.79 9.03 9.35
N LYS A 119 -7.52 10.10 9.02
CA LYS A 119 -8.99 10.08 8.92
C LYS A 119 -9.39 10.39 7.49
N VAL A 120 -10.03 9.41 6.85
CA VAL A 120 -10.65 9.58 5.54
C VAL A 120 -12.13 9.79 5.74
N THR A 121 -12.70 10.78 5.05
CA THR A 121 -14.14 11.06 5.06
C THR A 121 -14.62 11.10 3.62
N VAL A 122 -15.66 10.33 3.32
CA VAL A 122 -16.32 10.29 2.00
C VAL A 122 -17.76 10.73 2.17
N THR A 123 -18.22 11.63 1.29
CA THR A 123 -19.62 12.08 1.25
C THR A 123 -20.18 11.80 -0.14
N ASP A 124 -21.18 10.96 -0.22
CA ASP A 124 -21.96 10.72 -1.45
C ASP A 124 -22.76 11.99 -1.80
N ARG A 125 -22.51 12.55 -2.97
CA ARG A 125 -23.14 13.80 -3.40
C ARG A 125 -24.62 13.67 -3.73
N ALA A 126 -25.06 12.48 -4.14
CA ALA A 126 -26.45 12.21 -4.46
C ALA A 126 -27.29 12.06 -3.18
N SER A 127 -26.90 11.18 -2.28
CA SER A 127 -27.65 10.91 -1.05
C SER A 127 -27.33 11.85 0.11
N LYS A 128 -26.25 12.65 0.02
CA LYS A 128 -25.68 13.49 1.09
C LYS A 128 -25.23 12.72 2.33
N LYS A 129 -25.13 11.40 2.24
CA LYS A 129 -24.63 10.56 3.33
C LYS A 129 -23.10 10.65 3.41
N THR A 130 -22.59 10.62 4.62
CA THR A 130 -21.15 10.68 4.92
C THR A 130 -20.72 9.46 5.71
N ALA A 131 -19.55 8.92 5.36
CA ALA A 131 -18.87 7.86 6.10
C ALA A 131 -17.43 8.26 6.34
N SER A 132 -16.86 7.79 7.46
CA SER A 132 -15.45 8.03 7.79
C SER A 132 -14.80 6.74 8.27
N LEU A 133 -13.49 6.64 8.04
CA LEU A 133 -12.64 5.62 8.65
C LEU A 133 -11.39 6.28 9.25
N GLU A 134 -10.85 5.65 10.28
CA GLU A 134 -9.61 6.08 10.91
C GLU A 134 -8.60 4.94 10.88
N GLN A 135 -7.35 5.28 10.55
CA GLN A 135 -6.21 4.36 10.57
C GLN A 135 -5.10 4.95 11.41
N LYS A 136 -4.72 4.26 12.47
CA LYS A 136 -3.56 4.61 13.28
C LYS A 136 -2.29 4.05 12.67
N VAL A 137 -1.23 4.85 12.69
CA VAL A 137 0.11 4.47 12.27
C VAL A 137 1.12 5.03 13.28
N GLU A 138 2.24 4.34 13.44
CA GLU A 138 3.34 4.77 14.30
C GLU A 138 4.52 5.23 13.42
N VAL A 139 4.93 6.47 13.58
CA VAL A 139 6.20 6.95 13.02
C VAL A 139 7.31 6.64 14.02
N LEU A 140 8.27 5.86 13.59
CA LEU A 140 9.43 5.46 14.38
C LEU A 140 10.48 6.58 14.45
N PRO A 141 11.38 6.57 15.43
CA PRO A 141 12.58 7.40 15.39
C PRO A 141 13.40 7.15 14.11
N LYS A 142 14.14 8.16 13.66
CA LYS A 142 15.07 8.01 12.53
C LYS A 142 16.02 6.86 12.74
N ALA A 143 16.10 5.97 11.77
CA ALA A 143 16.99 4.82 11.78
C ALA A 143 17.39 4.44 10.36
N PHE A 144 18.42 3.61 10.21
CA PHE A 144 18.72 2.93 8.97
C PHE A 144 17.56 2.02 8.59
N GLY A 145 17.06 2.14 7.34
CA GLY A 145 15.93 1.34 6.91
C GLY A 145 15.52 1.49 5.47
N LEU A 146 14.61 0.61 5.05
CA LEU A 146 13.94 0.62 3.77
C LEU A 146 12.61 1.36 3.90
N VAL A 147 12.36 2.30 3.01
CA VAL A 147 11.13 3.10 2.94
C VAL A 147 10.59 3.13 1.51
N GLN A 148 9.35 3.57 1.35
CA GLN A 148 8.68 3.70 0.04
C GLN A 148 8.74 2.42 -0.79
N LEU A 149 8.66 1.26 -0.15
CA LEU A 149 8.61 -0.01 -0.86
C LEU A 149 7.32 -0.09 -1.68
N THR A 150 7.46 -0.18 -3.00
CA THR A 150 6.34 -0.23 -3.95
C THR A 150 6.61 -1.22 -5.07
N LEU A 151 5.53 -1.71 -5.67
CA LEU A 151 5.55 -2.62 -6.79
C LEU A 151 4.99 -1.93 -8.04
N SER A 152 5.70 -2.02 -9.16
CA SER A 152 5.28 -1.42 -10.41
C SER A 152 5.47 -2.38 -11.60
N ALA A 153 4.70 -2.13 -12.65
CA ALA A 153 4.81 -2.84 -13.92
C ALA A 153 5.81 -2.16 -14.89
N ASP A 154 6.34 -1.00 -14.51
CA ASP A 154 7.30 -0.22 -15.30
C ASP A 154 8.49 0.22 -14.44
N PRO A 155 9.67 0.45 -15.06
CA PRO A 155 10.87 0.82 -14.33
C PRO A 155 10.80 2.21 -13.69
N GLN A 156 9.90 3.09 -14.14
CA GLN A 156 9.75 4.42 -13.55
C GLN A 156 8.83 4.45 -12.33
N GLY A 157 8.23 3.30 -11.95
CA GLY A 157 7.32 3.21 -10.81
C GLY A 157 5.98 3.93 -11.00
N LYS A 158 5.60 4.25 -12.26
CA LYS A 158 4.40 5.03 -12.57
C LYS A 158 3.13 4.17 -12.67
N VAL A 159 3.29 2.92 -13.10
CA VAL A 159 2.19 1.97 -13.27
C VAL A 159 2.20 0.99 -12.10
N PRO A 160 1.30 1.12 -11.12
CA PRO A 160 1.24 0.19 -10.00
C PRO A 160 0.99 -1.24 -10.48
N ALA A 161 1.72 -2.21 -9.92
CA ALA A 161 1.47 -3.62 -10.18
C ALA A 161 0.29 -4.10 -9.33
N GLY A 162 -0.86 -4.31 -9.96
CA GLY A 162 -2.06 -4.84 -9.30
C GLY A 162 -2.10 -6.36 -9.38
N ALA A 163 -2.70 -6.93 -10.43
CA ALA A 163 -2.69 -8.36 -10.68
C ALA A 163 -1.37 -8.76 -11.36
N LEU A 164 -0.70 -9.77 -10.83
CA LEU A 164 0.56 -10.29 -11.37
C LEU A 164 0.27 -11.57 -12.17
N GLY A 165 0.72 -11.61 -13.42
CA GLY A 165 0.57 -12.75 -14.33
C GLY A 165 1.90 -13.30 -14.81
N VAL A 166 1.92 -14.57 -15.20
CA VAL A 166 3.07 -15.20 -15.87
C VAL A 166 3.43 -14.41 -17.13
N GLY A 167 4.72 -14.22 -17.39
CA GLY A 167 5.24 -13.45 -18.52
C GLY A 167 5.40 -11.96 -18.27
N GLN A 168 4.90 -11.44 -17.14
CA GLN A 168 5.10 -10.03 -16.77
C GLN A 168 6.44 -9.79 -16.07
N SER A 169 6.84 -8.53 -16.06
CA SER A 169 7.95 -8.02 -15.25
C SER A 169 7.39 -7.28 -14.03
N LEU A 170 7.99 -7.54 -12.88
CA LEU A 170 7.69 -6.85 -11.63
C LEU A 170 8.90 -6.05 -11.20
N TYR A 171 8.75 -4.75 -11.07
CA TYR A 171 9.75 -3.85 -10.49
C TYR A 171 9.47 -3.67 -9.01
N VAL A 172 10.45 -4.01 -8.18
CA VAL A 172 10.43 -3.79 -6.73
C VAL A 172 11.24 -2.55 -6.45
N ASN A 173 10.55 -1.46 -6.16
CA ASN A 173 11.16 -0.15 -5.90
C ASN A 173 11.23 0.09 -4.40
N SER A 174 12.33 0.68 -3.96
CA SER A 174 12.55 1.04 -2.55
C SER A 174 13.49 2.23 -2.43
N HIS A 175 13.53 2.81 -1.24
CA HIS A 175 14.54 3.79 -0.89
C HIS A 175 15.20 3.39 0.43
N VAL A 176 16.50 3.71 0.57
CA VAL A 176 17.25 3.52 1.81
C VAL A 176 17.44 4.87 2.49
N VAL A 177 17.14 4.94 3.77
CA VAL A 177 17.33 6.12 4.62
C VAL A 177 18.20 5.81 5.82
N GLY A 178 18.73 6.83 6.49
CA GLY A 178 19.49 6.69 7.74
C GLY A 178 20.82 5.95 7.61
N PHE A 179 21.36 5.87 6.40
CA PHE A 179 22.68 5.28 6.13
C PHE A 179 23.81 6.21 6.57
N GLN A 180 25.00 5.65 6.83
CA GLN A 180 26.21 6.40 7.11
C GLN A 180 27.06 6.56 5.85
N ARG A 181 27.88 7.63 5.84
CA ARG A 181 28.86 7.87 4.80
C ARG A 181 30.26 7.55 5.33
N GLY A 182 31.03 6.86 4.51
CA GLY A 182 32.43 6.57 4.83
C GLY A 182 33.35 7.80 4.72
N PRO A 183 34.67 7.61 4.92
CA PRO A 183 35.65 8.72 4.91
C PRO A 183 35.70 9.51 3.60
N ALA A 184 35.37 8.87 2.48
CA ALA A 184 35.29 9.52 1.16
C ALA A 184 33.96 10.28 0.92
N GLY A 185 33.09 10.39 1.94
CA GLY A 185 31.78 11.05 1.83
C GLY A 185 30.73 10.25 1.05
N GLN A 186 31.04 9.02 0.62
CA GLN A 186 30.10 8.13 -0.08
C GLN A 186 29.47 7.11 0.87
N PRO A 187 28.22 6.67 0.61
CA PRO A 187 27.66 5.53 1.33
C PRO A 187 28.38 4.23 0.91
N ASN A 188 28.10 3.14 1.62
CA ASN A 188 28.41 1.79 1.18
C ASN A 188 27.23 0.90 1.59
N VAL A 189 26.20 0.87 0.74
CA VAL A 189 24.96 0.13 0.99
C VAL A 189 24.85 -1.01 -0.01
N ALA A 190 24.78 -2.23 0.50
CA ALA A 190 24.42 -3.41 -0.28
C ALA A 190 22.92 -3.67 -0.20
N LEU A 191 22.32 -4.02 -1.34
CA LEU A 191 20.93 -4.43 -1.47
C LEU A 191 20.87 -5.86 -1.97
N GLU A 192 20.02 -6.68 -1.39
CA GLU A 192 19.78 -8.06 -1.78
C GLU A 192 18.28 -8.32 -1.89
N LEU A 193 17.85 -8.91 -3.00
CA LEU A 193 16.47 -9.37 -3.16
C LEU A 193 16.45 -10.89 -3.33
N ARG A 194 15.61 -11.56 -2.54
CA ARG A 194 15.30 -12.99 -2.63
C ARG A 194 13.82 -13.16 -2.92
N VAL A 195 13.51 -14.18 -3.70
CA VAL A 195 12.14 -14.66 -3.87
C VAL A 195 12.10 -16.07 -3.28
N LEU A 196 11.19 -16.28 -2.32
CA LEU A 196 10.96 -17.56 -1.68
C LEU A 196 9.68 -18.17 -2.25
N ASP A 197 9.66 -19.47 -2.44
CA ASP A 197 8.45 -20.23 -2.79
C ASP A 197 7.50 -20.38 -1.59
N GLU A 198 6.37 -21.03 -1.79
CA GLU A 198 5.35 -21.24 -0.73
C GLU A 198 5.89 -22.06 0.45
N GLY A 199 6.91 -22.87 0.25
CA GLY A 199 7.64 -23.62 1.30
C GLY A 199 8.73 -22.79 2.00
N GLY A 200 8.92 -21.52 1.63
CA GLY A 200 9.96 -20.67 2.20
C GLY A 200 11.37 -20.94 1.64
N LYS A 201 11.49 -21.74 0.56
CA LYS A 201 12.77 -22.03 -0.06
C LYS A 201 13.11 -20.98 -1.12
N PRO A 202 14.35 -20.46 -1.16
CA PRO A 202 14.78 -19.55 -2.21
C PRO A 202 14.63 -20.15 -3.60
N THR A 203 14.05 -19.39 -4.53
CA THR A 203 13.85 -19.82 -5.94
C THR A 203 15.14 -19.75 -6.75
N LEU A 204 16.12 -18.97 -6.30
CA LEU A 204 17.46 -18.87 -6.87
C LEU A 204 18.51 -19.23 -5.80
N ALA A 205 19.60 -19.85 -6.21
CA ALA A 205 20.72 -20.21 -5.32
C ALA A 205 21.38 -18.96 -4.69
N SER A 206 21.46 -17.87 -5.45
CA SER A 206 22.00 -16.58 -4.99
C SER A 206 20.93 -15.50 -5.08
N PRO A 207 20.94 -14.49 -4.21
CA PRO A 207 20.04 -13.34 -4.32
C PRO A 207 20.38 -12.49 -5.56
N LEU A 208 19.42 -11.70 -6.00
CA LEU A 208 19.71 -10.55 -6.84
C LEU A 208 20.39 -9.50 -5.96
N THR A 209 21.46 -8.88 -6.43
CA THR A 209 22.26 -7.94 -5.65
C THR A 209 22.42 -6.60 -6.32
N GLY A 210 22.50 -5.54 -5.53
CA GLY A 210 22.87 -4.19 -5.96
C GLY A 210 23.77 -3.54 -4.91
N ARG A 211 24.55 -2.54 -5.30
CA ARG A 211 25.41 -1.77 -4.40
C ARG A 211 25.37 -0.30 -4.75
N ILE A 212 25.31 0.54 -3.73
CA ILE A 212 25.35 2.00 -3.85
C ILE A 212 26.53 2.49 -3.01
N ASP A 213 27.68 2.74 -3.65
CA ASP A 213 28.94 3.08 -2.98
C ASP A 213 29.63 4.31 -3.58
N LYS A 214 29.08 4.90 -4.66
CA LYS A 214 29.65 6.03 -5.37
C LYS A 214 28.59 6.87 -6.11
N GLY A 215 28.97 8.08 -6.50
CA GLY A 215 28.13 8.96 -7.30
C GLY A 215 26.94 9.56 -6.54
N VAL A 216 26.90 9.43 -5.22
CA VAL A 216 25.81 9.97 -4.39
C VAL A 216 26.15 11.38 -3.95
N PRO A 217 25.33 12.41 -4.31
CA PRO A 217 25.55 13.76 -3.88
C PRO A 217 25.66 13.88 -2.35
N PRO A 218 26.53 14.77 -1.81
CA PRO A 218 26.80 14.83 -0.37
C PRO A 218 25.58 15.10 0.50
N LYS A 219 24.56 15.78 -0.03
CA LYS A 219 23.35 16.17 0.70
C LYS A 219 22.17 15.23 0.51
N ASP A 220 22.30 14.20 -0.32
CA ASP A 220 21.19 13.27 -0.56
C ASP A 220 21.00 12.33 0.63
N PRO A 221 19.88 12.44 1.35
CA PRO A 221 19.58 11.62 2.53
C PRO A 221 18.91 10.30 2.18
N VAL A 222 18.64 10.05 0.89
CA VAL A 222 17.84 8.92 0.39
C VAL A 222 18.55 8.28 -0.79
N LEU A 223 18.65 6.94 -0.78
CA LEU A 223 19.24 6.17 -1.88
C LEU A 223 18.15 5.35 -2.56
N PRO A 224 17.91 5.52 -3.87
CA PRO A 224 16.96 4.69 -4.60
C PRO A 224 17.52 3.29 -4.84
N GLY A 225 16.66 2.28 -4.74
CA GLY A 225 16.95 0.89 -5.09
C GLY A 225 15.81 0.31 -5.91
N GLU A 226 16.17 -0.43 -6.96
CA GLU A 226 15.22 -1.09 -7.84
C GLU A 226 15.72 -2.50 -8.17
N PHE A 227 14.79 -3.46 -8.20
CA PHE A 227 15.03 -4.81 -8.70
C PHE A 227 13.95 -5.21 -9.69
N LEU A 228 14.37 -5.87 -10.76
CA LEU A 228 13.50 -6.48 -11.74
C LEU A 228 13.34 -7.98 -11.41
N VAL A 229 12.08 -8.43 -11.26
CA VAL A 229 11.72 -9.82 -11.08
C VAL A 229 10.88 -10.28 -12.28
N SER A 230 11.37 -11.25 -13.05
CA SER A 230 10.61 -11.86 -14.14
C SER A 230 9.65 -12.91 -13.57
N LEU A 231 8.36 -12.77 -13.85
CA LEU A 231 7.31 -13.66 -13.37
C LEU A 231 7.14 -14.82 -14.35
N ASN A 232 7.94 -15.89 -14.22
CA ASN A 232 8.04 -16.97 -15.19
C ASN A 232 7.22 -18.22 -14.85
N ARG A 233 6.55 -18.26 -13.69
CA ARG A 233 5.65 -19.35 -13.29
C ARG A 233 4.59 -18.86 -12.31
N PRO A 234 3.40 -19.50 -12.27
CA PRO A 234 2.36 -19.16 -11.31
C PRO A 234 2.72 -19.66 -9.90
N GLY A 235 2.05 -19.13 -8.89
CA GLY A 235 2.18 -19.55 -7.50
C GLY A 235 2.17 -18.42 -6.51
N LYS A 236 2.33 -18.78 -5.24
CA LYS A 236 2.50 -17.83 -4.14
C LYS A 236 3.97 -17.75 -3.78
N PHE A 237 4.47 -16.56 -3.61
CA PHE A 237 5.86 -16.30 -3.29
C PHE A 237 5.96 -15.24 -2.20
N THR A 238 7.08 -15.23 -1.49
CA THR A 238 7.48 -14.13 -0.61
C THR A 238 8.71 -13.45 -1.22
N VAL A 239 8.62 -12.14 -1.40
CA VAL A 239 9.75 -11.31 -1.78
C VAL A 239 10.37 -10.77 -0.50
N GLU A 240 11.69 -10.97 -0.34
CA GLU A 240 12.49 -10.42 0.74
C GLU A 240 13.49 -9.42 0.17
N LEU A 241 13.44 -8.19 0.65
CA LEU A 241 14.39 -7.13 0.33
C LEU A 241 15.21 -6.81 1.56
N LYS A 242 16.53 -6.99 1.48
CA LYS A 242 17.49 -6.69 2.53
C LYS A 242 18.37 -5.53 2.10
N ALA A 243 18.58 -4.57 3.00
CA ALA A 243 19.60 -3.54 2.89
C ALA A 243 20.63 -3.71 4.00
N THR A 244 21.90 -3.51 3.65
CA THR A 244 23.02 -3.54 4.61
C THR A 244 23.85 -2.28 4.43
N ASP A 245 23.94 -1.45 5.46
CA ASP A 245 24.89 -0.35 5.57
C ASP A 245 26.22 -0.90 6.08
N GLU A 246 27.18 -1.07 5.20
CA GLU A 246 28.50 -1.62 5.53
C GLU A 246 29.41 -0.63 6.28
N VAL A 247 29.08 0.68 6.24
CA VAL A 247 29.79 1.70 7.03
C VAL A 247 29.37 1.62 8.49
N ALA A 248 28.07 1.52 8.74
CA ALA A 248 27.52 1.44 10.11
C ALA A 248 27.38 0.01 10.64
N ASN A 249 27.63 -1.01 9.81
CA ASN A 249 27.38 -2.43 10.10
C ASN A 249 25.95 -2.70 10.59
N LYS A 250 24.97 -2.17 9.87
CA LYS A 250 23.53 -2.32 10.15
C LYS A 250 22.83 -2.99 8.99
N SER A 251 21.85 -3.85 9.29
CA SER A 251 21.01 -4.48 8.27
C SER A 251 19.55 -4.37 8.62
N VAL A 252 18.69 -4.33 7.59
CA VAL A 252 17.23 -4.39 7.72
C VAL A 252 16.69 -5.26 6.61
N THR A 253 15.65 -6.03 6.90
CA THR A 253 14.92 -6.83 5.91
C THR A 253 13.46 -6.48 5.96
N GLN A 254 12.83 -6.33 4.80
CA GLN A 254 11.38 -6.27 4.64
C GLN A 254 10.95 -7.38 3.71
N SER A 255 9.81 -8.03 4.04
CA SER A 255 9.25 -9.09 3.23
C SER A 255 7.76 -8.87 3.02
N PHE A 256 7.25 -9.33 1.87
CA PHE A 256 5.84 -9.23 1.50
C PHE A 256 5.45 -10.36 0.55
N PRO A 257 4.19 -10.84 0.63
CA PRO A 257 3.70 -11.88 -0.24
C PRO A 257 3.33 -11.32 -1.62
N ILE A 258 3.55 -12.13 -2.65
CA ILE A 258 2.99 -11.92 -3.98
C ILE A 258 2.30 -13.20 -4.47
N THR A 259 1.27 -13.05 -5.30
CA THR A 259 0.63 -14.15 -6.00
C THR A 259 0.74 -13.91 -7.50
N VAL A 260 1.32 -14.86 -8.22
CA VAL A 260 1.43 -14.82 -9.68
C VAL A 260 0.37 -15.77 -10.24
N HIS A 261 -0.49 -15.24 -11.10
CA HIS A 261 -1.58 -15.98 -11.74
C HIS A 261 -1.15 -16.55 -13.08
N GLU A 262 -1.73 -17.70 -13.45
CA GLU A 262 -1.60 -18.22 -14.80
C GLU A 262 -2.23 -17.24 -15.79
N THR A 263 -1.54 -16.95 -16.88
CA THR A 263 -2.11 -16.22 -18.03
C THR A 263 -2.52 -17.24 -19.09
N LYS A 264 -3.82 -17.29 -19.38
CA LYS A 264 -4.36 -18.16 -20.45
C LYS A 264 -3.98 -17.62 -21.82
#